data_ec5ff0f349c6df90b56db2840c8b6997
#
_entry.id   ec5ff0f349c6df90b56db2840c8b6997
#
_cell.length_a   1.000
_cell.length_b   1.000
_cell.length_c   1.000
_cell.angle_alpha   90.00
_cell.angle_beta   90.00
_cell.angle_gamma   90.00
#
_symmetry.space_group_name_H-M   'P 1'
#
loop_
_entity.id
_entity.type
_entity.pdbx_description
1 polymer ?
#
loop_
_entity_poly.entity_id
_entity_poly.type
_entity_poly.pdbx_seq_one_letter_code
_entity_poly.pdbx_strand_id
1 'polypeptide(L)'
;WSKYFPSEVKFKLGTGMIEALMRPFGTREVQRKFNALLNDFHPDVVHLNNIHSQLSPVIAEMAHERGIKVVWTLHDYKLLCPRYDCLRNGETVCESCFADKHKVLEYKCMKNSKVASFLSYGEAMKWHRERLENCTDAFVCPSQFMRDKMKQGGFAAAKLHTLCNFIDVAPCVADDYSQRDDYYCFIGRLSHEKGAKTLIEAANALPQHKLVIIGGGPLEDELKSMAGKHIELAGFKQWSEIKRLVGKARFSVIPSEWYENNPLSVIEAQCLGTPVLGA
;
A
#
# COMPACT_ATOMS: atom_id res chain seq x y z
N TRP A 1 13.06 2.97 -21.49
CA TRP A 1 11.82 2.71 -20.72
C TRP A 1 10.56 2.89 -21.58
N SER A 2 10.45 3.94 -22.38
CA SER A 2 9.26 4.22 -23.23
C SER A 2 8.94 3.12 -24.27
N LYS A 3 9.91 2.27 -24.64
CA LYS A 3 9.70 1.12 -25.53
C LYS A 3 8.81 0.07 -24.86
N TYR A 4 9.00 -0.20 -23.55
CA TYR A 4 8.44 -1.34 -22.83
C TYR A 4 7.31 -0.96 -21.87
N PHE A 5 7.31 0.27 -21.36
CA PHE A 5 6.30 0.73 -20.41
C PHE A 5 5.37 1.75 -21.05
N PRO A 6 4.05 1.66 -20.81
CA PRO A 6 3.12 2.65 -21.26
C PRO A 6 3.40 3.99 -20.55
N SER A 7 2.91 5.09 -21.14
CA SER A 7 2.91 6.38 -20.48
C SER A 7 2.12 6.32 -19.18
N GLU A 8 2.58 7.03 -18.15
CA GLU A 8 1.84 7.15 -16.90
C GLU A 8 0.45 7.75 -17.14
N VAL A 9 -0.60 7.06 -16.70
CA VAL A 9 -1.96 7.59 -16.76
C VAL A 9 -2.26 8.43 -15.53
N LYS A 10 -2.74 9.66 -15.78
CA LYS A 10 -3.19 10.58 -14.73
C LYS A 10 -4.68 10.85 -14.90
N PHE A 11 -5.42 10.81 -13.79
CA PHE A 11 -6.83 11.18 -13.76
C PHE A 11 -6.98 12.71 -13.93
N LYS A 12 -6.82 13.20 -15.17
CA LYS A 12 -7.12 14.58 -15.56
C LYS A 12 -8.32 14.60 -16.50
N LEU A 13 -9.19 15.62 -16.38
CA LEU A 13 -10.30 15.84 -17.29
C LEU A 13 -9.80 15.88 -18.73
N GLY A 14 -10.41 15.03 -19.62
CA GLY A 14 -10.07 14.92 -21.03
C GLY A 14 -9.86 13.46 -21.48
N THR A 15 -9.22 13.28 -22.63
CA THR A 15 -8.97 11.94 -23.25
C THR A 15 -8.16 11.00 -22.38
N GLY A 16 -7.27 11.52 -21.54
CA GLY A 16 -6.49 10.74 -20.57
C GLY A 16 -7.33 10.06 -19.48
N MET A 17 -8.54 10.57 -19.19
CA MET A 17 -9.43 9.97 -18.22
C MET A 17 -9.98 8.62 -18.67
N ILE A 18 -10.37 8.49 -19.95
CA ILE A 18 -10.87 7.22 -20.50
C ILE A 18 -9.76 6.17 -20.47
N GLU A 19 -8.55 6.55 -20.86
CA GLU A 19 -7.40 5.66 -20.80
C GLU A 19 -7.11 5.20 -19.37
N ALA A 20 -7.10 6.11 -18.41
CA ALA A 20 -6.90 5.79 -16.99
C ALA A 20 -7.97 4.82 -16.45
N LEU A 21 -9.24 4.98 -16.86
CA LEU A 21 -10.34 4.09 -16.49
C LEU A 21 -10.24 2.70 -17.14
N MET A 22 -9.71 2.62 -18.36
CA MET A 22 -9.58 1.36 -19.11
C MET A 22 -8.28 0.61 -18.81
N ARG A 23 -7.26 1.28 -18.29
CA ARG A 23 -5.95 0.69 -18.01
C ARG A 23 -6.01 -0.55 -17.11
N PRO A 24 -6.76 -0.56 -16.00
CA PRO A 24 -6.92 -1.73 -15.15
C PRO A 24 -7.51 -2.96 -15.86
N PHE A 25 -8.21 -2.76 -16.96
CA PHE A 25 -8.78 -3.82 -17.78
C PHE A 25 -7.82 -4.41 -18.83
N GLY A 26 -6.57 -3.92 -18.91
CA GLY A 26 -5.56 -4.43 -19.83
C GLY A 26 -5.69 -3.90 -21.24
N THR A 27 -5.26 -2.65 -21.45
CA THR A 27 -5.32 -1.98 -22.77
C THR A 27 -4.35 -2.60 -23.77
N ARG A 28 -4.65 -2.42 -25.08
CA ARG A 28 -3.78 -2.88 -26.17
C ARG A 28 -2.37 -2.29 -26.09
N GLU A 29 -2.22 -1.08 -25.58
CA GLU A 29 -0.92 -0.45 -25.40
C GLU A 29 -0.07 -1.23 -24.38
N VAL A 30 -0.64 -1.56 -23.20
CA VAL A 30 0.03 -2.37 -22.18
C VAL A 30 0.47 -3.70 -22.77
N GLN A 31 -0.44 -4.41 -23.45
CA GLN A 31 -0.14 -5.71 -24.04
C GLN A 31 0.97 -5.63 -25.09
N ARG A 32 0.91 -4.65 -25.99
CA ARG A 32 1.94 -4.46 -27.03
C ARG A 32 3.32 -4.19 -26.43
N LYS A 33 3.38 -3.31 -25.43
CA LYS A 33 4.65 -2.91 -24.80
C LYS A 33 5.23 -4.02 -23.95
N PHE A 34 4.39 -4.71 -23.19
CA PHE A 34 4.83 -5.86 -22.41
C PHE A 34 5.30 -7.02 -23.30
N ASN A 35 4.61 -7.23 -24.42
CA ASN A 35 5.04 -8.18 -25.46
C ASN A 35 6.44 -7.87 -26.00
N ALA A 36 6.73 -6.60 -26.28
CA ALA A 36 8.05 -6.17 -26.71
C ALA A 36 9.11 -6.45 -25.63
N LEU A 37 8.78 -6.19 -24.34
CA LEU A 37 9.67 -6.52 -23.24
C LEU A 37 9.99 -8.02 -23.18
N LEU A 38 8.96 -8.87 -23.23
CA LEU A 38 9.15 -10.33 -23.19
C LEU A 38 9.97 -10.84 -24.36
N ASN A 39 9.77 -10.25 -25.57
CA ASN A 39 10.52 -10.64 -26.76
C ASN A 39 11.97 -10.24 -26.74
N ASP A 40 12.31 -9.10 -26.13
CA ASP A 40 13.68 -8.59 -26.11
C ASP A 40 14.47 -9.08 -24.90
N PHE A 41 13.80 -9.31 -23.76
CA PHE A 41 14.45 -9.63 -22.49
C PHE A 41 14.48 -11.13 -22.17
N HIS A 42 13.53 -11.91 -22.69
CA HIS A 42 13.39 -13.37 -22.46
C HIS A 42 13.51 -13.76 -20.98
N PRO A 43 12.72 -13.19 -20.06
CA PRO A 43 12.85 -13.47 -18.64
C PRO A 43 12.38 -14.91 -18.30
N ASP A 44 13.03 -15.53 -17.31
CA ASP A 44 12.59 -16.80 -16.73
C ASP A 44 11.45 -16.59 -15.71
N VAL A 45 11.43 -15.42 -15.08
CA VAL A 45 10.44 -15.05 -14.05
C VAL A 45 10.00 -13.61 -14.24
N VAL A 46 8.70 -13.38 -14.09
CA VAL A 46 8.09 -12.05 -13.98
C VAL A 46 7.64 -11.85 -12.55
N HIS A 47 8.22 -10.85 -11.87
CA HIS A 47 7.83 -10.48 -10.51
C HIS A 47 6.95 -9.24 -10.52
N LEU A 48 5.72 -9.36 -10.04
CA LEU A 48 4.69 -8.33 -10.07
C LEU A 48 4.60 -7.59 -8.73
N ASN A 49 4.52 -6.26 -8.80
CA ASN A 49 4.35 -5.36 -7.67
C ASN A 49 3.43 -4.20 -8.07
N ASN A 50 2.33 -3.96 -7.34
CA ASN A 50 1.42 -2.82 -7.52
C ASN A 50 1.02 -2.51 -8.98
N ILE A 51 0.69 -3.54 -9.76
CA ILE A 51 0.47 -3.44 -11.21
C ILE A 51 -0.92 -2.92 -11.62
N HIS A 52 -1.89 -2.91 -10.72
CA HIS A 52 -3.32 -2.77 -11.04
C HIS A 52 -3.67 -1.53 -11.85
N SER A 53 -3.16 -0.36 -11.47
CA SER A 53 -3.56 0.92 -12.06
C SER A 53 -2.81 1.27 -13.34
N GLN A 54 -1.57 0.81 -13.50
CA GLN A 54 -0.69 1.22 -14.61
C GLN A 54 -0.48 0.12 -15.67
N LEU A 55 -0.45 -1.13 -15.26
CA LEU A 55 -0.13 -2.27 -16.14
C LEU A 55 -1.28 -3.28 -16.25
N SER A 56 -2.10 -3.45 -15.21
CA SER A 56 -3.15 -4.47 -15.15
C SER A 56 -2.64 -5.92 -14.99
N PRO A 57 -3.44 -6.82 -14.40
CA PRO A 57 -3.12 -8.25 -14.32
C PRO A 57 -2.97 -8.97 -15.67
N VAL A 58 -3.34 -8.35 -16.78
CA VAL A 58 -3.13 -8.93 -18.12
C VAL A 58 -1.68 -9.33 -18.40
N ILE A 59 -0.70 -8.65 -17.76
CA ILE A 59 0.72 -9.00 -17.91
C ILE A 59 1.07 -10.34 -17.24
N ALA A 60 0.36 -10.73 -16.17
CA ALA A 60 0.51 -12.05 -15.58
C ALA A 60 0.07 -13.16 -16.55
N GLU A 61 -1.09 -12.97 -17.20
CA GLU A 61 -1.59 -13.92 -18.21
C GLU A 61 -0.62 -14.04 -19.39
N MET A 62 -0.16 -12.91 -19.92
CA MET A 62 0.77 -12.90 -21.06
C MET A 62 2.12 -13.58 -20.74
N ALA A 63 2.62 -13.45 -19.52
CA ALA A 63 3.82 -14.15 -19.07
C ALA A 63 3.55 -15.65 -18.95
N HIS A 64 2.46 -16.01 -18.29
CA HIS A 64 2.05 -17.42 -18.09
C HIS A 64 1.82 -18.17 -19.40
N GLU A 65 1.13 -17.54 -20.38
CA GLU A 65 0.90 -18.09 -21.74
C GLU A 65 2.19 -18.42 -22.50
N ARG A 66 3.30 -17.78 -22.13
CA ARG A 66 4.64 -18.04 -22.68
C ARG A 66 5.47 -19.03 -21.83
N GLY A 67 4.86 -19.63 -20.81
CA GLY A 67 5.57 -20.56 -19.90
C GLY A 67 6.52 -19.85 -18.92
N ILE A 68 6.44 -18.51 -18.81
CA ILE A 68 7.28 -17.73 -17.90
C ILE A 68 6.65 -17.79 -16.50
N LYS A 69 7.45 -18.03 -15.47
CA LYS A 69 7.00 -18.07 -14.08
C LYS A 69 6.54 -16.70 -13.61
N VAL A 70 5.42 -16.66 -12.87
CA VAL A 70 4.84 -15.43 -12.33
C VAL A 70 4.82 -15.48 -10.82
N VAL A 71 5.54 -14.54 -10.20
CA VAL A 71 5.53 -14.31 -8.75
C VAL A 71 4.88 -12.95 -8.49
N TRP A 72 3.98 -12.87 -7.52
CA TRP A 72 3.25 -11.63 -7.22
C TRP A 72 3.33 -11.25 -5.75
N THR A 73 4.03 -10.16 -5.42
CA THR A 73 4.04 -9.62 -4.06
C THR A 73 2.81 -8.72 -3.85
N LEU A 74 2.06 -9.04 -2.81
CA LEU A 74 0.81 -8.37 -2.45
C LEU A 74 1.09 -7.23 -1.46
N HIS A 75 1.15 -6.00 -1.96
CA HIS A 75 1.39 -4.81 -1.14
C HIS A 75 0.12 -4.22 -0.54
N ASP A 76 -1.03 -4.62 -1.05
CA ASP A 76 -2.36 -4.20 -0.61
C ASP A 76 -3.39 -5.34 -0.76
N TYR A 77 -4.63 -5.08 -0.37
CA TYR A 77 -5.71 -6.07 -0.40
C TYR A 77 -6.55 -6.02 -1.69
N LYS A 78 -6.04 -5.49 -2.79
CA LYS A 78 -6.78 -5.29 -4.05
C LYS A 78 -7.42 -6.57 -4.59
N LEU A 79 -6.79 -7.71 -4.42
CA LEU A 79 -7.34 -9.01 -4.86
C LEU A 79 -8.55 -9.45 -4.02
N LEU A 80 -8.67 -8.95 -2.79
CA LEU A 80 -9.77 -9.26 -1.86
C LEU A 80 -10.82 -8.16 -1.85
N CYS A 81 -10.40 -6.90 -1.83
CA CYS A 81 -11.25 -5.72 -1.76
C CYS A 81 -11.04 -4.83 -2.99
N PRO A 82 -12.06 -4.58 -3.84
CA PRO A 82 -11.91 -3.73 -5.03
C PRO A 82 -11.37 -2.32 -4.72
N ARG A 83 -11.55 -1.83 -3.48
CA ARG A 83 -11.00 -0.57 -2.98
C ARG A 83 -9.52 -0.68 -2.55
N TYR A 84 -8.96 -1.88 -2.37
CA TYR A 84 -7.60 -2.25 -1.95
C TYR A 84 -7.27 -2.12 -0.45
N ASP A 85 -7.97 -1.31 0.32
CA ASP A 85 -7.64 -0.95 1.70
C ASP A 85 -8.47 -1.68 2.77
N CYS A 86 -9.45 -2.48 2.36
CA CYS A 86 -10.41 -3.13 3.26
C CYS A 86 -11.15 -2.13 4.18
N LEU A 87 -11.38 -0.91 3.68
CA LEU A 87 -12.17 0.11 4.37
C LEU A 87 -13.48 0.37 3.64
N ARG A 88 -14.60 0.30 4.35
CA ARG A 88 -15.90 0.74 3.83
C ARG A 88 -15.89 2.26 3.73
N ASN A 89 -16.00 2.77 2.50
CA ASN A 89 -15.92 4.20 2.17
C ASN A 89 -14.63 4.90 2.64
N GLY A 90 -13.60 4.15 3.06
CA GLY A 90 -12.35 4.72 3.58
C GLY A 90 -12.35 4.98 5.08
N GLU A 91 -13.35 4.48 5.82
CA GLU A 91 -13.56 4.82 7.24
C GLU A 91 -13.50 3.58 8.15
N THR A 92 -14.26 2.55 7.84
CA THR A 92 -14.44 1.41 8.74
C THR A 92 -13.90 0.13 8.11
N VAL A 93 -13.15 -0.66 8.86
CA VAL A 93 -12.65 -1.98 8.41
C VAL A 93 -13.81 -2.85 7.93
N CYS A 94 -13.65 -3.42 6.74
CA CYS A 94 -14.71 -4.17 6.06
C CYS A 94 -14.12 -5.30 5.20
N GLU A 95 -14.64 -6.50 5.39
CA GLU A 95 -14.25 -7.72 4.65
C GLU A 95 -15.37 -8.27 3.76
N SER A 96 -16.49 -7.55 3.62
CA SER A 96 -17.68 -8.04 2.90
C SER A 96 -17.37 -8.45 1.45
N CYS A 97 -16.39 -7.81 0.80
CA CYS A 97 -15.98 -8.13 -0.57
C CYS A 97 -15.12 -9.41 -0.69
N PHE A 98 -14.72 -10.05 0.40
CA PHE A 98 -13.99 -11.33 0.34
C PHE A 98 -14.90 -12.43 -0.23
N ALA A 99 -16.15 -12.48 0.23
CA ALA A 99 -17.16 -13.43 -0.24
C ALA A 99 -17.94 -12.92 -1.45
N ASP A 100 -18.27 -11.63 -1.48
CA ASP A 100 -19.14 -11.05 -2.52
C ASP A 100 -18.64 -9.67 -2.98
N LYS A 101 -18.03 -9.62 -4.18
CA LYS A 101 -17.54 -8.37 -4.78
C LYS A 101 -18.64 -7.34 -5.07
N HIS A 102 -19.92 -7.76 -5.16
CA HIS A 102 -21.05 -6.86 -5.38
C HIS A 102 -21.20 -5.84 -4.24
N LYS A 103 -20.72 -6.14 -3.04
CA LYS A 103 -20.75 -5.23 -1.89
C LYS A 103 -20.08 -3.87 -2.15
N VAL A 104 -19.09 -3.80 -3.07
CA VAL A 104 -18.49 -2.51 -3.47
C VAL A 104 -19.51 -1.58 -4.13
N LEU A 105 -20.51 -2.13 -4.85
CA LEU A 105 -21.60 -1.35 -5.47
C LEU A 105 -22.62 -0.92 -4.41
N GLU A 106 -23.04 -1.85 -3.58
CA GLU A 106 -24.03 -1.63 -2.52
C GLU A 106 -23.59 -0.50 -1.59
N TYR A 107 -22.33 -0.54 -1.15
CA TYR A 107 -21.77 0.46 -0.25
C TYR A 107 -21.20 1.69 -0.96
N LYS A 108 -21.18 1.73 -2.29
CA LYS A 108 -20.59 2.82 -3.09
C LYS A 108 -19.15 3.15 -2.66
N CYS A 109 -18.35 2.12 -2.36
CA CYS A 109 -17.05 2.26 -1.71
C CYS A 109 -16.04 3.15 -2.43
N MET A 110 -16.19 3.34 -3.76
CA MET A 110 -15.29 4.19 -4.55
C MET A 110 -15.74 5.65 -4.51
N LYS A 111 -15.24 6.41 -3.52
CA LYS A 111 -15.51 7.86 -3.36
C LYS A 111 -17.02 8.19 -3.34
N ASN A 112 -17.84 7.33 -2.75
CA ASN A 112 -19.31 7.43 -2.73
C ASN A 112 -19.96 7.57 -4.13
N SER A 113 -19.26 7.14 -5.19
CA SER A 113 -19.69 7.20 -6.60
C SER A 113 -20.19 5.85 -7.08
N LYS A 114 -21.43 5.78 -7.60
CA LYS A 114 -21.98 4.58 -8.23
C LYS A 114 -21.17 4.15 -9.46
N VAL A 115 -20.77 5.12 -10.30
CA VAL A 115 -20.01 4.86 -11.53
C VAL A 115 -18.62 4.32 -11.21
N ALA A 116 -17.89 4.97 -10.29
CA ALA A 116 -16.57 4.50 -9.90
C ALA A 116 -16.62 3.11 -9.23
N SER A 117 -17.64 2.85 -8.40
CA SER A 117 -17.84 1.54 -7.78
C SER A 117 -18.19 0.47 -8.81
N PHE A 118 -18.98 0.79 -9.85
CA PHE A 118 -19.29 -0.12 -10.94
C PHE A 118 -18.05 -0.49 -11.75
N LEU A 119 -17.20 0.47 -12.07
CA LEU A 119 -15.93 0.20 -12.76
C LEU A 119 -15.01 -0.70 -11.93
N SER A 120 -14.89 -0.41 -10.64
CA SER A 120 -14.09 -1.22 -9.72
C SER A 120 -14.65 -2.64 -9.53
N TYR A 121 -15.98 -2.79 -9.52
CA TYR A 121 -16.63 -4.10 -9.56
C TYR A 121 -16.30 -4.85 -10.85
N GLY A 122 -16.45 -4.20 -12.00
CA GLY A 122 -16.13 -4.80 -13.30
C GLY A 122 -14.66 -5.26 -13.41
N GLU A 123 -13.72 -4.46 -12.87
CA GLU A 123 -12.32 -4.86 -12.75
C GLU A 123 -12.16 -6.12 -11.90
N ALA A 124 -12.78 -6.15 -10.70
CA ALA A 124 -12.69 -7.29 -9.79
C ALA A 124 -13.33 -8.56 -10.36
N MET A 125 -14.41 -8.42 -11.14
CA MET A 125 -15.04 -9.55 -11.83
C MET A 125 -14.21 -10.06 -13.00
N LYS A 126 -13.56 -9.15 -13.75
CA LYS A 126 -12.63 -9.54 -14.81
C LYS A 126 -11.42 -10.31 -14.25
N TRP A 127 -10.83 -9.81 -13.19
CA TRP A 127 -9.65 -10.37 -12.52
C TRP A 127 -10.06 -11.14 -11.28
N HIS A 128 -11.04 -12.06 -11.43
CA HIS A 128 -11.49 -12.89 -10.32
C HIS A 128 -10.42 -13.89 -9.89
N ARG A 129 -10.53 -14.36 -8.66
CA ARG A 129 -9.54 -15.21 -7.97
C ARG A 129 -9.01 -16.36 -8.84
N GLU A 130 -9.89 -17.18 -9.38
CA GLU A 130 -9.50 -18.38 -10.16
C GLU A 130 -8.65 -18.02 -11.38
N ARG A 131 -9.02 -16.92 -12.08
CA ARG A 131 -8.26 -16.41 -13.22
C ARG A 131 -6.85 -15.98 -12.82
N LEU A 132 -6.70 -15.29 -11.69
CA LEU A 132 -5.41 -14.85 -11.17
C LEU A 132 -4.58 -16.02 -10.65
N GLU A 133 -5.19 -17.00 -9.99
CA GLU A 133 -4.50 -18.21 -9.54
C GLU A 133 -3.98 -19.05 -10.72
N ASN A 134 -4.72 -19.11 -11.83
CA ASN A 134 -4.32 -19.87 -13.01
C ASN A 134 -3.08 -19.27 -13.70
N CYS A 135 -2.86 -17.96 -13.63
CA CYS A 135 -1.73 -17.29 -14.26
C CYS A 135 -0.62 -16.84 -13.29
N THR A 136 -0.70 -17.23 -12.02
CA THR A 136 0.31 -16.88 -11.00
C THR A 136 0.82 -18.14 -10.32
N ASP A 137 2.14 -18.34 -10.31
CA ASP A 137 2.77 -19.51 -9.66
C ASP A 137 2.83 -19.34 -8.15
N ALA A 138 3.16 -18.12 -7.66
CA ALA A 138 3.27 -17.83 -6.24
C ALA A 138 2.82 -16.40 -5.90
N PHE A 139 2.03 -16.28 -4.83
CA PHE A 139 1.72 -15.00 -4.20
C PHE A 139 2.57 -14.83 -2.95
N VAL A 140 3.33 -13.75 -2.89
CA VAL A 140 4.14 -13.38 -1.72
C VAL A 140 3.34 -12.43 -0.85
N CYS A 141 3.08 -12.85 0.38
CA CYS A 141 2.37 -12.09 1.40
C CYS A 141 3.39 -11.48 2.37
N PRO A 142 3.51 -10.15 2.47
CA PRO A 142 4.48 -9.50 3.37
C PRO A 142 4.26 -9.76 4.86
N SER A 143 3.16 -10.38 5.24
CA SER A 143 2.87 -10.77 6.62
C SER A 143 2.06 -12.07 6.68
N GLN A 144 2.12 -12.75 7.83
CA GLN A 144 1.23 -13.89 8.09
C GLN A 144 -0.23 -13.46 8.10
N PHE A 145 -0.52 -12.26 8.60
CA PHE A 145 -1.86 -11.68 8.58
C PHE A 145 -2.41 -11.56 7.15
N MET A 146 -1.63 -11.00 6.20
CA MET A 146 -2.02 -10.94 4.78
C MET A 146 -2.27 -12.33 4.22
N ARG A 147 -1.39 -13.30 4.48
CA ARG A 147 -1.56 -14.68 4.05
C ARG A 147 -2.87 -15.29 4.54
N ASP A 148 -3.21 -15.06 5.81
CA ASP A 148 -4.44 -15.59 6.40
C ASP A 148 -5.69 -14.89 5.82
N LYS A 149 -5.62 -13.58 5.53
CA LYS A 149 -6.69 -12.87 4.81
C LYS A 149 -6.86 -13.39 3.39
N MET A 150 -5.78 -13.68 2.67
CA MET A 150 -5.85 -14.27 1.33
C MET A 150 -6.49 -15.67 1.37
N LYS A 151 -6.15 -16.51 2.36
CA LYS A 151 -6.82 -17.79 2.59
C LYS A 151 -8.31 -17.62 2.90
N GLN A 152 -8.66 -16.67 3.76
CA GLN A 152 -10.06 -16.33 4.06
C GLN A 152 -10.83 -15.91 2.80
N GLY A 153 -10.18 -15.20 1.88
CA GLY A 153 -10.72 -14.85 0.56
C GLY A 153 -10.74 -16.00 -0.45
N GLY A 154 -10.37 -17.20 -0.04
CA GLY A 154 -10.46 -18.44 -0.83
C GLY A 154 -9.25 -18.75 -1.71
N PHE A 155 -8.15 -18.00 -1.61
CA PHE A 155 -6.92 -18.30 -2.36
C PHE A 155 -6.27 -19.61 -1.88
N ALA A 156 -5.76 -20.40 -2.82
CA ALA A 156 -5.15 -21.70 -2.57
C ALA A 156 -3.90 -21.57 -1.69
N ALA A 157 -3.91 -22.21 -0.51
CA ALA A 157 -2.84 -22.11 0.48
C ALA A 157 -1.46 -22.51 -0.07
N ALA A 158 -1.42 -23.43 -1.05
CA ALA A 158 -0.20 -23.87 -1.69
C ALA A 158 0.50 -22.80 -2.54
N LYS A 159 -0.23 -21.77 -2.97
CA LYS A 159 0.31 -20.63 -3.74
C LYS A 159 0.66 -19.44 -2.87
N LEU A 160 0.34 -19.45 -1.57
CA LEU A 160 0.54 -18.33 -0.65
C LEU A 160 1.81 -18.54 0.19
N HIS A 161 2.77 -17.67 0.04
CA HIS A 161 4.04 -17.70 0.76
C HIS A 161 4.22 -16.44 1.60
N THR A 162 4.62 -16.58 2.86
CA THR A 162 4.93 -15.43 3.71
C THR A 162 6.39 -15.06 3.55
N LEU A 163 6.66 -13.83 3.13
CA LEU A 163 7.99 -13.23 3.11
C LEU A 163 7.86 -11.77 3.53
N CYS A 164 8.30 -11.48 4.75
CA CYS A 164 8.23 -10.14 5.31
C CYS A 164 9.00 -9.11 4.46
N ASN A 165 8.52 -7.87 4.44
CA ASN A 165 9.30 -6.76 3.92
C ASN A 165 10.64 -6.66 4.68
N PHE A 166 11.65 -6.18 4.01
CA PHE A 166 12.99 -6.01 4.57
C PHE A 166 13.60 -4.70 4.04
N ILE A 167 14.59 -4.21 4.77
CA ILE A 167 15.37 -3.04 4.39
C ILE A 167 16.86 -3.37 4.46
N ASP A 168 17.68 -2.57 3.79
CA ASP A 168 19.12 -2.57 4.05
C ASP A 168 19.37 -2.00 5.45
N VAL A 169 19.98 -2.79 6.31
CA VAL A 169 20.28 -2.39 7.69
C VAL A 169 21.58 -1.59 7.81
N ALA A 170 22.47 -1.66 6.84
CA ALA A 170 23.76 -0.98 6.89
C ALA A 170 23.64 0.54 7.13
N PRO A 171 22.68 1.29 6.50
CA PRO A 171 22.49 2.69 6.80
C PRO A 171 21.97 2.97 8.22
N CYS A 172 21.45 1.96 8.93
CA CYS A 172 20.85 2.13 10.24
C CYS A 172 21.87 2.02 11.39
N VAL A 173 22.99 1.33 11.18
CA VAL A 173 23.95 0.94 12.22
C VAL A 173 24.95 2.06 12.60
N ALA A 174 25.01 3.16 11.85
CA ALA A 174 26.11 4.13 11.94
C ALA A 174 26.04 5.14 13.08
N ASP A 175 24.93 5.23 13.84
CA ASP A 175 24.74 6.26 14.87
C ASP A 175 24.53 5.65 16.27
N ASP A 176 25.02 6.35 17.29
CA ASP A 176 24.75 6.00 18.69
C ASP A 176 23.40 6.58 19.13
N TYR A 177 22.44 5.68 19.34
CA TYR A 177 21.13 6.00 19.87
C TYR A 177 20.95 5.62 21.35
N SER A 178 22.05 5.50 22.11
CA SER A 178 22.02 5.20 23.54
C SER A 178 21.32 6.29 24.36
N GLN A 179 21.38 7.54 23.88
CA GLN A 179 20.68 8.67 24.48
C GLN A 179 19.49 9.10 23.61
N ARG A 180 18.29 9.02 24.19
CA ARG A 180 17.04 9.45 23.57
C ARG A 180 16.65 10.85 24.01
N ASP A 181 16.16 11.63 23.09
CA ASP A 181 15.55 12.92 23.40
C ASP A 181 14.13 12.72 23.97
N ASP A 182 13.60 13.72 24.69
CA ASP A 182 12.32 13.59 25.37
C ASP A 182 11.13 13.90 24.42
N TYR A 183 10.98 13.07 23.41
CA TYR A 183 9.81 13.07 22.53
C TYR A 183 9.52 11.67 21.98
N TYR A 184 8.30 11.45 21.53
CA TYR A 184 7.91 10.31 20.70
C TYR A 184 7.56 10.79 19.30
N CYS A 185 7.57 9.87 18.32
CA CYS A 185 7.36 10.27 16.94
C CYS A 185 6.34 9.39 16.21
N PHE A 186 5.78 9.96 15.14
CA PHE A 186 5.04 9.27 14.10
C PHE A 186 5.75 9.53 12.77
N ILE A 187 5.88 8.49 11.95
CA ILE A 187 6.36 8.60 10.58
C ILE A 187 5.39 7.93 9.62
N GLY A 188 4.87 8.70 8.66
CA GLY A 188 3.95 8.17 7.67
C GLY A 188 3.26 9.25 6.84
N ARG A 189 2.44 8.78 5.89
CA ARG A 189 1.56 9.65 5.13
C ARG A 189 0.47 10.22 6.04
N LEU A 190 0.19 11.51 5.93
CA LEU A 190 -0.87 12.17 6.66
C LEU A 190 -2.20 11.97 5.93
N SER A 191 -2.79 10.79 6.10
CA SER A 191 -4.05 10.35 5.53
C SER A 191 -4.88 9.62 6.58
N HIS A 192 -6.20 9.52 6.35
CA HIS A 192 -7.14 8.99 7.32
C HIS A 192 -6.75 7.63 7.87
N GLU A 193 -6.44 6.69 6.97
CA GLU A 193 -6.11 5.30 7.30
C GLU A 193 -4.86 5.14 8.18
N LYS A 194 -3.99 6.17 8.23
CA LYS A 194 -2.78 6.17 9.07
C LYS A 194 -3.00 6.66 10.49
N GLY A 195 -4.22 7.09 10.85
CA GLY A 195 -4.61 7.41 12.21
C GLY A 195 -3.93 8.64 12.81
N ALA A 196 -3.33 9.52 11.99
CA ALA A 196 -2.61 10.70 12.49
C ALA A 196 -3.55 11.67 13.24
N LYS A 197 -4.84 11.72 12.87
CA LYS A 197 -5.84 12.52 13.56
C LYS A 197 -6.11 12.00 14.98
N THR A 198 -6.38 10.74 15.12
CA THR A 198 -6.55 10.05 16.41
C THR A 198 -5.31 10.22 17.30
N LEU A 199 -4.10 10.15 16.69
CA LEU A 199 -2.86 10.40 17.41
C LEU A 199 -2.77 11.84 17.97
N ILE A 200 -3.14 12.85 17.18
CA ILE A 200 -3.14 14.26 17.62
C ILE A 200 -4.17 14.49 18.73
N GLU A 201 -5.38 13.89 18.62
CA GLU A 201 -6.40 13.97 19.65
C GLU A 201 -5.89 13.37 20.97
N ALA A 202 -5.27 12.20 20.92
CA ALA A 202 -4.64 11.58 22.09
C ALA A 202 -3.47 12.40 22.63
N ALA A 203 -2.61 12.93 21.78
CA ALA A 203 -1.48 13.77 22.17
C ALA A 203 -1.93 15.07 22.85
N ASN A 204 -2.99 15.72 22.37
CA ASN A 204 -3.54 16.94 22.99
C ASN A 204 -4.03 16.71 24.44
N ALA A 205 -4.42 15.48 24.79
CA ALA A 205 -4.74 15.13 26.17
C ALA A 205 -3.50 14.95 27.07
N LEU A 206 -2.28 14.92 26.49
CA LEU A 206 -1.01 14.68 27.16
C LEU A 206 0.03 15.77 26.87
N PRO A 207 -0.28 17.05 27.19
CA PRO A 207 0.53 18.19 26.75
C PRO A 207 1.96 18.24 27.31
N GLN A 208 2.25 17.44 28.33
CA GLN A 208 3.58 17.31 28.92
C GLN A 208 4.54 16.46 28.08
N HIS A 209 4.06 15.74 27.05
CA HIS A 209 4.87 14.88 26.20
C HIS A 209 4.94 15.44 24.77
N LYS A 210 6.14 15.73 24.30
CA LYS A 210 6.36 16.24 22.94
C LYS A 210 6.13 15.13 21.92
N LEU A 211 5.33 15.42 20.87
CA LEU A 211 5.13 14.58 19.68
C LEU A 211 5.77 15.24 18.46
N VAL A 212 6.52 14.46 17.67
CA VAL A 212 7.06 14.88 16.37
C VAL A 212 6.41 14.04 15.27
N ILE A 213 5.68 14.68 14.38
CA ILE A 213 5.00 14.06 13.23
C ILE A 213 5.84 14.29 11.98
N ILE A 214 6.32 13.19 11.35
CA ILE A 214 7.20 13.20 10.19
C ILE A 214 6.43 12.67 8.98
N GLY A 215 6.28 13.49 7.94
CA GLY A 215 5.60 13.14 6.71
C GLY A 215 4.70 14.26 6.20
N GLY A 216 4.05 14.02 5.08
CA GLY A 216 3.09 14.91 4.46
C GLY A 216 1.89 14.15 3.93
N GLY A 217 0.83 14.84 3.57
CA GLY A 217 -0.37 14.18 3.03
C GLY A 217 -1.60 15.09 2.98
N PRO A 218 -2.73 14.53 2.50
CA PRO A 218 -3.94 15.32 2.26
C PRO A 218 -4.55 15.94 3.53
N LEU A 219 -4.22 15.43 4.72
CA LEU A 219 -4.75 15.95 5.99
C LEU A 219 -3.81 16.97 6.65
N GLU A 220 -2.71 17.39 6.02
CA GLU A 220 -1.67 18.21 6.67
C GLU A 220 -2.23 19.51 7.26
N ASP A 221 -3.06 20.24 6.52
CA ASP A 221 -3.62 21.52 6.97
C ASP A 221 -4.64 21.33 8.12
N GLU A 222 -5.46 20.28 8.04
CA GLU A 222 -6.39 19.92 9.12
C GLU A 222 -5.61 19.59 10.39
N LEU A 223 -4.60 18.73 10.30
CA LEU A 223 -3.79 18.29 11.43
C LEU A 223 -3.00 19.45 12.05
N LYS A 224 -2.50 20.38 11.25
CA LYS A 224 -1.88 21.65 11.74
C LYS A 224 -2.85 22.46 12.59
N SER A 225 -4.11 22.55 12.18
CA SER A 225 -5.12 23.33 12.91
C SER A 225 -5.51 22.69 14.25
N MET A 226 -5.35 21.38 14.39
CA MET A 226 -5.69 20.61 15.59
C MET A 226 -4.53 20.51 16.59
N ALA A 227 -3.30 20.63 16.12
CA ALA A 227 -2.09 20.36 16.91
C ALA A 227 -1.87 21.37 18.02
N GLY A 228 -1.74 20.89 19.25
CA GLY A 228 -1.28 21.69 20.39
C GLY A 228 0.19 22.11 20.26
N LYS A 229 0.64 23.08 21.07
CA LYS A 229 2.00 23.64 21.02
C LYS A 229 3.14 22.62 21.21
N HIS A 230 2.85 21.49 21.84
CA HIS A 230 3.80 20.40 22.10
C HIS A 230 3.85 19.38 20.92
N ILE A 231 3.07 19.59 19.87
CA ILE A 231 3.03 18.73 18.69
C ILE A 231 3.72 19.48 17.53
N GLU A 232 4.81 18.90 17.04
CA GLU A 232 5.59 19.42 15.94
C GLU A 232 5.27 18.65 14.65
N LEU A 233 4.70 19.31 13.63
CA LEU A 233 4.58 18.74 12.29
C LEU A 233 5.85 19.08 11.49
N ALA A 234 6.79 18.15 11.45
CA ALA A 234 8.10 18.33 10.81
C ALA A 234 8.05 18.34 9.28
N GLY A 235 6.90 17.92 8.68
CA GLY A 235 6.75 17.81 7.24
C GLY A 235 7.52 16.64 6.63
N PHE A 236 7.60 16.62 5.29
CA PHE A 236 8.38 15.61 4.58
C PHE A 236 9.88 15.77 4.86
N LYS A 237 10.57 14.67 5.13
CA LYS A 237 11.99 14.63 5.45
C LYS A 237 12.73 13.63 4.57
N GLN A 238 14.01 13.88 4.32
CA GLN A 238 14.92 12.93 3.68
C GLN A 238 15.39 11.87 4.68
N TRP A 239 15.85 10.73 4.18
CA TRP A 239 16.24 9.59 5.02
C TRP A 239 17.23 9.96 6.13
N SER A 240 18.23 10.78 5.85
CA SER A 240 19.21 11.22 6.85
C SER A 240 18.59 11.96 8.05
N GLU A 241 17.55 12.77 7.78
CA GLU A 241 16.82 13.48 8.84
C GLU A 241 15.84 12.54 9.56
N ILE A 242 15.15 11.65 8.80
CA ILE A 242 14.26 10.63 9.35
C ILE A 242 15.04 9.75 10.34
N LYS A 243 16.20 9.23 9.90
CA LYS A 243 17.09 8.43 10.73
C LYS A 243 17.40 9.10 12.06
N ARG A 244 17.79 10.38 12.05
CA ARG A 244 18.09 11.15 13.25
C ARG A 244 16.85 11.35 14.14
N LEU A 245 15.73 11.76 13.55
CA LEU A 245 14.50 12.03 14.30
C LEU A 245 13.90 10.77 14.91
N VAL A 246 13.86 9.66 14.17
CA VAL A 246 13.34 8.38 14.66
C VAL A 246 14.32 7.77 15.66
N GLY A 247 15.63 7.77 15.35
CA GLY A 247 16.66 7.21 16.21
C GLY A 247 16.79 7.91 17.56
N LYS A 248 16.49 9.21 17.65
CA LYS A 248 16.49 9.98 18.89
C LYS A 248 15.17 9.94 19.66
N ALA A 249 14.08 9.50 19.07
CA ALA A 249 12.80 9.41 19.74
C ALA A 249 12.78 8.32 20.83
N ARG A 250 12.03 8.50 21.90
CA ARG A 250 11.82 7.47 22.92
C ARG A 250 11.13 6.24 22.37
N PHE A 251 10.13 6.45 21.50
CA PHE A 251 9.44 5.41 20.75
C PHE A 251 8.75 6.02 19.52
N SER A 252 8.40 5.17 18.56
CA SER A 252 7.57 5.51 17.40
C SER A 252 6.15 4.96 17.59
N VAL A 253 5.12 5.67 17.11
CA VAL A 253 3.73 5.24 17.19
C VAL A 253 3.21 4.90 15.79
N ILE A 254 2.48 3.80 15.65
CA ILE A 254 1.74 3.39 14.46
C ILE A 254 0.25 3.31 14.81
N PRO A 255 -0.49 4.41 14.71
CA PRO A 255 -1.90 4.49 15.10
C PRO A 255 -2.85 4.13 13.95
N SER A 256 -2.45 3.25 13.06
CA SER A 256 -3.16 2.95 11.82
C SER A 256 -4.56 2.39 12.07
N GLU A 257 -5.55 2.92 11.37
CA GLU A 257 -6.97 2.54 11.45
C GLU A 257 -7.39 1.58 10.33
N TRP A 258 -6.42 0.96 9.67
CA TRP A 258 -6.62 -0.03 8.62
C TRP A 258 -5.72 -1.25 8.82
N TYR A 259 -5.87 -2.25 7.96
CA TYR A 259 -4.98 -3.40 7.95
C TYR A 259 -3.61 -3.05 7.36
N GLU A 260 -2.62 -2.83 8.23
CA GLU A 260 -1.23 -2.68 7.81
C GLU A 260 -0.69 -3.99 7.24
N ASN A 261 0.19 -3.87 6.27
CA ASN A 261 0.81 -5.00 5.60
C ASN A 261 2.34 -4.94 5.73
N ASN A 262 2.86 -5.18 6.93
CA ASN A 262 4.27 -5.13 7.29
C ASN A 262 4.92 -3.77 6.93
N PRO A 263 4.55 -2.68 7.62
CA PRO A 263 4.95 -1.33 7.25
C PRO A 263 6.46 -1.13 7.43
N LEU A 264 7.13 -0.58 6.40
CA LEU A 264 8.57 -0.30 6.41
C LEU A 264 8.96 0.64 7.56
N SER A 265 8.11 1.60 7.90
CA SER A 265 8.37 2.53 9.02
C SER A 265 8.54 1.84 10.38
N VAL A 266 7.90 0.68 10.59
CA VAL A 266 8.12 -0.16 11.78
C VAL A 266 9.50 -0.80 11.71
N ILE A 267 9.85 -1.40 10.58
CA ILE A 267 11.14 -2.06 10.38
C ILE A 267 12.27 -1.04 10.52
N GLU A 268 12.13 0.12 9.91
CA GLU A 268 13.08 1.25 9.98
C GLU A 268 13.28 1.71 11.43
N ALA A 269 12.19 1.93 12.18
CA ALA A 269 12.27 2.33 13.58
C ALA A 269 12.99 1.27 14.43
N GLN A 270 12.66 -0.01 14.25
CA GLN A 270 13.30 -1.11 14.96
C GLN A 270 14.78 -1.26 14.61
N CYS A 271 15.16 -1.08 13.33
CA CYS A 271 16.56 -1.08 12.91
C CYS A 271 17.38 0.06 13.54
N LEU A 272 16.73 1.19 13.83
CA LEU A 272 17.32 2.31 14.59
C LEU A 272 17.27 2.10 16.11
N GLY A 273 16.89 0.89 16.55
CA GLY A 273 16.73 0.56 17.97
C GLY A 273 15.55 1.26 18.64
N THR A 274 14.65 1.92 17.89
CA THR A 274 13.53 2.68 18.46
C THR A 274 12.33 1.76 18.68
N PRO A 275 11.83 1.63 19.93
CA PRO A 275 10.63 0.85 20.20
C PRO A 275 9.42 1.37 19.43
N VAL A 276 8.51 0.48 19.05
CA VAL A 276 7.29 0.83 18.33
C VAL A 276 6.06 0.48 19.15
N LEU A 277 5.17 1.46 19.32
CA LEU A 277 3.84 1.28 19.89
C LEU A 277 2.85 1.19 18.73
N GLY A 278 2.20 0.03 18.55
CA GLY A 278 1.15 -0.19 17.56
C GLY A 278 -0.25 -0.13 18.19
N ALA A 279 -1.24 0.30 17.42
CA ALA A 279 -2.65 0.24 17.77
C ALA A 279 -3.29 -1.06 17.27
#